data_a60b3b68e7e43c9bebde009491c61dd0
#
_entry.id   a60b3b68e7e43c9bebde009491c61dd0
#
_cell.length_a   1.000
_cell.length_b   1.000
_cell.length_c   1.000
_cell.angle_alpha   90.00
_cell.angle_beta   90.00
_cell.angle_gamma   90.00
#
_symmetry.space_group_name_H-M   'P 1'
#
loop_
_entity.id
_entity.type
_entity.pdbx_description
1 polymer ?
#
loop_
_entity_poly.entity_id
_entity_poly.type
_entity_poly.pdbx_seq_one_letter_code
_entity_poly.pdbx_strand_id
1 'polypeptide(L)'
;MIRKEGTRLRTGFMGTPRLLHVLSRFGYSSLAWDLLLRREYPGWLYPVTRGATTIWEHWDGIREDGSFWSKDMNSFNHYAYGAVADWVFSRAAGLRHAEDRPGYAELIYAPEPDARIGWLQARLDTRFGPVSAFWSYEEGGIRYDLETPVPALIRLGGEERRVTPGRYTFWTEDGRKDR
;
A
#
# COMPACT_ATOMS: atom_id res chain seq x y z
N MET A 1 -7.58 -19.72 2.76
CA MET A 1 -8.55 -19.50 1.67
C MET A 1 -7.90 -18.80 0.48
N ILE A 2 -7.34 -17.58 0.60
CA ILE A 2 -6.76 -16.81 -0.54
C ILE A 2 -5.72 -17.60 -1.34
N ARG A 3 -4.75 -18.26 -0.70
CA ARG A 3 -3.75 -19.09 -1.38
C ARG A 3 -4.34 -20.29 -2.13
N LYS A 4 -5.39 -20.91 -1.61
CA LYS A 4 -6.10 -22.04 -2.27
C LYS A 4 -6.83 -21.61 -3.54
N GLU A 5 -7.17 -20.33 -3.65
CA GLU A 5 -7.86 -19.71 -4.77
C GLU A 5 -6.87 -19.07 -5.78
N GLY A 6 -5.58 -19.44 -5.73
CA GLY A 6 -4.56 -18.92 -6.62
C GLY A 6 -4.25 -17.44 -6.39
N THR A 7 -4.34 -16.97 -5.14
CA THR A 7 -4.06 -15.58 -4.76
C THR A 7 -4.90 -14.59 -5.58
N ARG A 8 -6.22 -14.80 -5.63
CA ARG A 8 -7.17 -13.96 -6.38
C ARG A 8 -8.10 -13.21 -5.44
N LEU A 9 -8.45 -11.98 -5.84
CA LEU A 9 -9.48 -11.20 -5.16
C LEU A 9 -10.86 -11.81 -5.45
N ARG A 10 -11.60 -12.14 -4.37
CA ARG A 10 -12.99 -12.61 -4.45
C ARG A 10 -13.93 -11.78 -3.58
N THR A 11 -13.45 -10.63 -3.13
CA THR A 11 -14.24 -9.70 -2.34
C THR A 11 -14.80 -8.60 -3.24
N GLY A 12 -16.04 -8.18 -2.95
CA GLY A 12 -16.65 -7.02 -3.60
C GLY A 12 -16.30 -5.72 -2.89
N PHE A 13 -17.05 -4.66 -3.15
CA PHE A 13 -16.80 -3.31 -2.63
C PHE A 13 -16.70 -3.20 -1.11
N MET A 14 -17.40 -4.07 -0.37
CA MET A 14 -17.36 -4.07 1.11
C MET A 14 -16.09 -4.71 1.67
N GLY A 15 -15.60 -5.77 1.04
CA GLY A 15 -14.46 -6.55 1.55
C GLY A 15 -13.11 -6.07 1.01
N THR A 16 -13.03 -5.72 -0.27
CA THR A 16 -11.78 -5.36 -0.93
C THR A 16 -11.03 -4.20 -0.24
N PRO A 17 -11.68 -3.10 0.20
CA PRO A 17 -10.99 -2.01 0.89
C PRO A 17 -10.34 -2.40 2.22
N ARG A 18 -10.81 -3.47 2.86
CA ARG A 18 -10.30 -3.93 4.16
C ARG A 18 -9.28 -5.06 4.06
N LEU A 19 -9.29 -5.78 2.94
CA LEU A 19 -8.55 -7.03 2.82
C LEU A 19 -7.06 -6.88 3.05
N LEU A 20 -6.41 -5.91 2.37
CA LEU A 20 -4.97 -5.70 2.49
C LEU A 20 -4.58 -5.24 3.90
N HIS A 21 -5.40 -4.40 4.54
CA HIS A 21 -5.19 -3.99 5.94
C HIS A 21 -5.26 -5.16 6.91
N VAL A 22 -6.22 -6.06 6.72
CA VAL A 22 -6.34 -7.27 7.55
C VAL A 22 -5.12 -8.17 7.34
N LEU A 23 -4.69 -8.37 6.11
CA LEU A 23 -3.48 -9.16 5.83
C LEU A 23 -2.25 -8.57 6.51
N SER A 24 -2.00 -7.27 6.35
CA SER A 24 -0.90 -6.58 7.03
C SER A 24 -0.98 -6.69 8.55
N ARG A 25 -2.17 -6.48 9.12
CA ARG A 25 -2.39 -6.58 10.58
C ARG A 25 -2.00 -7.93 11.17
N PHE A 26 -2.20 -9.00 10.41
CA PHE A 26 -1.89 -10.37 10.84
C PHE A 26 -0.56 -10.91 10.29
N GLY A 27 0.33 -10.04 9.79
CA GLY A 27 1.68 -10.41 9.35
C GLY A 27 1.74 -11.06 7.96
N TYR A 28 0.72 -10.87 7.13
CA TYR A 28 0.65 -11.39 5.76
C TYR A 28 0.89 -10.30 4.70
N SER A 29 1.80 -9.35 4.97
CA SER A 29 2.08 -8.23 4.07
C SER A 29 2.53 -8.69 2.68
N SER A 30 3.35 -9.74 2.59
CA SER A 30 3.74 -10.33 1.30
C SER A 30 2.53 -10.76 0.47
N LEU A 31 1.50 -11.35 1.11
CA LEU A 31 0.26 -11.72 0.41
C LEU A 31 -0.56 -10.50 0.00
N ALA A 32 -0.52 -9.42 0.79
CA ALA A 32 -1.15 -8.16 0.42
C ALA A 32 -0.50 -7.58 -0.84
N TRP A 33 0.83 -7.59 -0.91
CA TRP A 33 1.58 -7.20 -2.09
C TRP A 33 1.31 -8.12 -3.30
N ASP A 34 1.19 -9.43 -3.11
CA ASP A 34 0.83 -10.37 -4.16
C ASP A 34 -0.52 -10.01 -4.80
N LEU A 35 -1.50 -9.65 -3.96
CA LEU A 35 -2.82 -9.24 -4.44
C LEU A 35 -2.78 -7.89 -5.18
N LEU A 36 -2.04 -6.91 -4.65
CA LEU A 36 -1.92 -5.59 -5.25
C LEU A 36 -1.21 -5.63 -6.61
N LEU A 37 -0.10 -6.38 -6.69
CA LEU A 37 0.75 -6.43 -7.89
C LEU A 37 0.28 -7.44 -8.94
N ARG A 38 -0.85 -8.12 -8.70
CA ARG A 38 -1.42 -9.07 -9.64
C ARG A 38 -1.91 -8.37 -10.90
N ARG A 39 -1.45 -8.84 -12.05
CA ARG A 39 -1.82 -8.31 -13.39
C ARG A 39 -3.00 -9.01 -14.02
N GLU A 40 -3.31 -10.24 -13.58
CA GLU A 40 -4.43 -11.01 -14.09
C GLU A 40 -5.73 -10.67 -13.35
N TYR A 41 -6.85 -10.92 -14.01
CA TYR A 41 -8.18 -10.82 -13.44
C TYR A 41 -8.39 -11.81 -12.28
N PRO A 42 -9.05 -11.42 -11.20
CA PRO A 42 -9.37 -10.06 -10.77
C PRO A 42 -8.21 -9.43 -9.98
N GLY A 43 -7.94 -8.15 -10.22
CA GLY A 43 -6.86 -7.42 -9.54
C GLY A 43 -6.71 -5.97 -10.00
N TRP A 44 -6.06 -5.15 -9.18
CA TRP A 44 -5.89 -3.71 -9.45
C TRP A 44 -5.08 -3.41 -10.72
N LEU A 45 -4.09 -4.24 -11.05
CA LEU A 45 -3.28 -3.99 -12.23
C LEU A 45 -3.88 -4.56 -13.52
N TYR A 46 -4.93 -5.39 -13.44
CA TYR A 46 -5.61 -5.86 -14.64
C TYR A 46 -6.19 -4.71 -15.48
N PRO A 47 -6.99 -3.76 -14.93
CA PRO A 47 -7.42 -2.58 -15.68
C PRO A 47 -6.25 -1.78 -16.27
N VAL A 48 -5.14 -1.63 -15.51
CA VAL A 48 -3.94 -0.92 -15.98
C VAL A 48 -3.36 -1.59 -17.23
N THR A 49 -3.32 -2.92 -17.27
CA THR A 49 -2.87 -3.67 -18.48
C THR A 49 -3.78 -3.47 -19.68
N ARG A 50 -5.01 -2.96 -19.46
CA ARG A 50 -5.99 -2.60 -20.49
C ARG A 50 -6.02 -1.10 -20.79
N GLY A 51 -5.02 -0.34 -20.33
CA GLY A 51 -4.89 1.10 -20.57
C GLY A 51 -5.73 1.98 -19.65
N ALA A 52 -6.21 1.45 -18.51
CA ALA A 52 -6.94 2.27 -17.55
C ALA A 52 -6.06 3.38 -16.96
N THR A 53 -6.62 4.57 -16.91
CA THR A 53 -6.05 5.75 -16.23
C THR A 53 -6.87 6.18 -15.02
N THR A 54 -7.96 5.46 -14.75
CA THR A 54 -8.90 5.69 -13.66
C THR A 54 -9.24 4.37 -12.98
N ILE A 55 -9.89 4.42 -11.81
CA ILE A 55 -10.39 3.22 -11.14
C ILE A 55 -11.73 2.82 -11.77
N TRP A 56 -11.81 1.58 -12.24
CA TRP A 56 -13.03 1.02 -12.82
C TRP A 56 -13.92 0.38 -11.75
N GLU A 57 -15.24 0.38 -12.00
CA GLU A 57 -16.23 -0.29 -11.15
C GLU A 57 -16.04 -1.81 -11.13
N HIS A 58 -15.80 -2.39 -12.32
CA HIS A 58 -15.50 -3.80 -12.50
C HIS A 58 -14.04 -3.99 -12.89
N TRP A 59 -13.38 -5.01 -12.29
CA TRP A 59 -12.01 -5.33 -12.66
C TRP A 59 -11.84 -5.55 -14.16
N ASP A 60 -12.83 -6.22 -14.79
CA ASP A 60 -12.89 -6.50 -16.21
C ASP A 60 -13.86 -5.57 -16.97
N GLY A 61 -13.93 -4.30 -16.59
CA GLY A 61 -14.73 -3.30 -17.31
C GLY A 61 -14.49 -3.33 -18.81
N ILE A 62 -13.24 -3.61 -19.23
CA ILE A 62 -12.87 -4.07 -20.58
C ILE A 62 -12.26 -5.46 -20.44
N ARG A 63 -12.88 -6.47 -21.07
CA ARG A 63 -12.45 -7.86 -21.05
C ARG A 63 -11.25 -8.11 -21.96
N GLU A 64 -10.73 -9.33 -21.93
CA GLU A 64 -9.56 -9.71 -22.74
C GLU A 64 -9.82 -9.61 -24.25
N ASP A 65 -11.04 -9.89 -24.69
CA ASP A 65 -11.49 -9.78 -26.06
C ASP A 65 -11.84 -8.34 -26.50
N GLY A 66 -11.65 -7.35 -25.61
CA GLY A 66 -11.98 -5.95 -25.85
C GLY A 66 -13.46 -5.61 -25.64
N SER A 67 -14.32 -6.57 -25.31
CA SER A 67 -15.72 -6.31 -25.01
C SER A 67 -15.89 -5.64 -23.63
N PHE A 68 -16.98 -4.89 -23.45
CA PHE A 68 -17.34 -4.32 -22.17
C PHE A 68 -17.95 -5.38 -21.25
N TRP A 69 -17.72 -5.23 -19.93
CA TRP A 69 -18.34 -6.06 -18.91
C TRP A 69 -19.87 -6.07 -19.02
N SER A 70 -20.46 -4.90 -19.22
CA SER A 70 -21.88 -4.71 -19.48
C SER A 70 -22.09 -3.68 -20.58
N LYS A 71 -23.17 -3.83 -21.37
CA LYS A 71 -23.60 -2.85 -22.36
C LYS A 71 -24.38 -1.69 -21.72
N ASP A 72 -25.06 -1.96 -20.61
CA ASP A 72 -26.03 -1.06 -20.01
C ASP A 72 -25.48 -0.30 -18.79
N MET A 73 -24.56 -0.93 -18.05
CA MET A 73 -23.95 -0.32 -16.86
C MET A 73 -22.49 -0.71 -16.75
N ASN A 74 -21.60 0.26 -16.94
CA ASN A 74 -20.16 0.08 -16.84
C ASN A 74 -19.50 1.43 -16.53
N SER A 75 -19.02 1.62 -15.30
CA SER A 75 -18.33 2.85 -14.90
C SER A 75 -16.83 2.69 -14.99
N PHE A 76 -16.18 3.55 -15.75
CA PHE A 76 -14.72 3.66 -15.80
C PHE A 76 -14.14 4.72 -14.85
N ASN A 77 -14.96 5.31 -14.00
CA ASN A 77 -14.55 6.26 -12.98
C ASN A 77 -15.33 6.02 -11.69
N HIS A 78 -14.97 4.95 -10.98
CA HIS A 78 -15.65 4.49 -9.77
C HIS A 78 -14.66 4.34 -8.61
N TYR A 79 -14.93 5.01 -7.48
CA TYR A 79 -13.95 5.16 -6.39
C TYR A 79 -13.70 3.90 -5.55
N ALA A 80 -14.61 2.93 -5.52
CA ALA A 80 -14.64 1.88 -4.50
C ALA A 80 -13.31 1.10 -4.35
N TYR A 81 -12.74 0.65 -5.46
CA TYR A 81 -11.45 -0.06 -5.43
C TYR A 81 -10.25 0.89 -5.26
N GLY A 82 -10.43 2.19 -5.46
CA GLY A 82 -9.43 3.22 -5.17
C GLY A 82 -9.12 3.37 -3.68
N ALA A 83 -9.97 2.82 -2.80
CA ALA A 83 -9.69 2.73 -1.36
C ALA A 83 -8.38 1.99 -1.02
N VAL A 84 -7.80 1.24 -1.96
CA VAL A 84 -6.45 0.66 -1.81
C VAL A 84 -5.38 1.71 -1.55
N ALA A 85 -5.58 2.95 -1.97
CA ALA A 85 -4.65 4.05 -1.71
C ALA A 85 -4.41 4.26 -0.21
N ASP A 86 -5.41 4.04 0.64
CA ASP A 86 -5.23 4.09 2.10
C ASP A 86 -4.22 3.04 2.59
N TRP A 87 -4.28 1.81 2.05
CA TRP A 87 -3.29 0.79 2.36
C TRP A 87 -1.89 1.17 1.84
N VAL A 88 -1.80 1.74 0.64
CA VAL A 88 -0.51 2.19 0.08
C VAL A 88 0.12 3.26 0.97
N PHE A 89 -0.64 4.26 1.41
CA PHE A 89 -0.12 5.29 2.31
C PHE A 89 0.16 4.76 3.71
N SER A 90 -0.78 4.05 4.32
CA SER A 90 -0.69 3.68 5.73
C SER A 90 0.21 2.46 5.99
N ARG A 91 0.31 1.53 5.02
CA ARG A 91 1.07 0.29 5.19
C ARG A 91 2.31 0.24 4.30
N ALA A 92 2.14 0.34 2.98
CA ALA A 92 3.27 0.25 2.07
C ALA A 92 4.27 1.40 2.32
N ALA A 93 3.81 2.66 2.39
CA ALA A 93 4.64 3.82 2.76
C ALA A 93 4.87 3.95 4.27
N GLY A 94 4.00 3.35 5.10
CA GLY A 94 4.13 3.33 6.56
C GLY A 94 3.65 4.60 7.27
N LEU A 95 2.92 5.48 6.61
CA LEU A 95 2.44 6.74 7.20
C LEU A 95 1.08 6.53 7.88
N ARG A 96 1.09 6.34 9.20
CA ARG A 96 -0.12 6.19 10.02
C ARG A 96 -0.18 7.26 11.10
N HIS A 97 -1.37 7.75 11.42
CA HIS A 97 -1.57 8.51 12.66
C HIS A 97 -1.72 7.55 13.85
N ALA A 98 -1.34 8.00 15.05
CA ALA A 98 -1.65 7.28 16.28
C ALA A 98 -3.17 7.26 16.51
N GLU A 99 -3.73 6.14 17.00
CA GLU A 99 -5.19 5.94 17.13
C GLU A 99 -5.83 7.00 18.06
N ASP A 100 -5.12 7.38 19.13
CA ASP A 100 -5.54 8.39 20.10
C ASP A 100 -5.14 9.84 19.71
N ARG A 101 -4.45 10.01 18.57
CA ARG A 101 -3.97 11.30 18.04
C ARG A 101 -4.36 11.48 16.58
N PRO A 102 -5.65 11.65 16.28
CA PRO A 102 -6.15 11.78 14.93
C PRO A 102 -5.57 13.00 14.20
N GLY A 103 -5.64 12.97 12.87
CA GLY A 103 -5.21 14.08 12.03
C GLY A 103 -3.69 14.29 12.00
N TYR A 104 -2.91 13.22 12.28
CA TYR A 104 -1.45 13.22 12.27
C TYR A 104 -0.82 14.18 13.29
N ALA A 105 -1.44 14.34 14.48
CA ALA A 105 -0.83 15.05 15.59
C ALA A 105 0.36 14.27 16.20
N GLU A 106 0.40 12.96 16.02
CA GLU A 106 1.52 12.06 16.24
C GLU A 106 1.54 11.04 15.09
N LEU A 107 2.71 10.79 14.51
CA LEU A 107 2.91 9.87 13.42
C LEU A 107 3.37 8.51 13.94
N ILE A 108 2.91 7.42 13.32
CA ILE A 108 3.54 6.11 13.38
C ILE A 108 4.15 5.84 12.01
N TYR A 109 5.48 5.70 11.95
CA TYR A 109 6.20 5.32 10.73
C TYR A 109 6.57 3.84 10.79
N ALA A 110 5.87 3.04 10.02
CA ALA A 110 6.05 1.58 10.01
C ALA A 110 5.76 1.04 8.61
N PRO A 111 6.66 1.25 7.64
CA PRO A 111 6.51 0.79 6.26
C PRO A 111 6.59 -0.73 6.16
N GLU A 112 5.91 -1.25 5.15
CA GLU A 112 5.90 -2.65 4.77
C GLU A 112 6.46 -2.77 3.33
N PRO A 113 7.80 -2.64 3.14
CA PRO A 113 8.42 -2.59 1.82
C PRO A 113 8.32 -3.92 1.07
N ASP A 114 8.38 -3.85 -0.28
CA ASP A 114 8.45 -5.03 -1.15
C ASP A 114 9.45 -4.81 -2.29
N ALA A 115 10.37 -5.75 -2.44
CA ALA A 115 11.45 -5.65 -3.40
C ALA A 115 11.00 -5.61 -4.86
N ARG A 116 9.79 -6.11 -5.18
CA ARG A 116 9.25 -6.13 -6.54
C ARG A 116 9.02 -4.74 -7.12
N ILE A 117 8.80 -3.74 -6.25
CA ILE A 117 8.69 -2.33 -6.68
C ILE A 117 9.98 -1.54 -6.45
N GLY A 118 10.93 -2.10 -5.66
CA GLY A 118 12.26 -1.54 -5.43
C GLY A 118 12.29 -0.32 -4.50
N TRP A 119 11.38 0.60 -4.66
CA TRP A 119 11.27 1.82 -3.85
C TRP A 119 9.85 2.37 -3.81
N LEU A 120 9.55 3.18 -2.80
CA LEU A 120 8.30 3.94 -2.70
C LEU A 120 8.58 5.28 -2.03
N GLN A 121 7.96 6.33 -2.56
CA GLN A 121 7.93 7.66 -1.95
C GLN A 121 6.48 8.08 -1.76
N ALA A 122 6.18 8.63 -0.58
CA ALA A 122 4.87 9.20 -0.26
C ALA A 122 5.04 10.56 0.41
N ARG A 123 4.13 11.48 0.11
CA ARG A 123 4.03 12.78 0.75
C ARG A 123 2.57 13.05 1.12
N LEU A 124 2.36 13.58 2.31
CA LEU A 124 1.07 13.99 2.81
C LEU A 124 1.19 15.39 3.43
N ASP A 125 0.38 16.32 2.96
CA ASP A 125 0.29 17.63 3.57
C ASP A 125 -0.73 17.59 4.71
N THR A 126 -0.24 17.79 5.94
CA THR A 126 -1.06 17.80 7.15
C THR A 126 -1.26 19.23 7.66
N ARG A 127 -2.19 19.41 8.59
CA ARG A 127 -2.36 20.72 9.27
C ARG A 127 -1.13 21.16 10.09
N PHE A 128 -0.19 20.24 10.35
CA PHE A 128 1.06 20.50 11.07
C PHE A 128 2.25 20.74 10.14
N GLY A 129 2.05 20.62 8.83
CA GLY A 129 3.07 20.68 7.80
C GLY A 129 3.18 19.37 7.02
N PRO A 130 4.09 19.33 6.02
CA PRO A 130 4.27 18.16 5.18
C PRO A 130 4.95 17.02 5.94
N VAL A 131 4.46 15.81 5.70
CA VAL A 131 5.11 14.54 6.07
C VAL A 131 5.59 13.90 4.79
N SER A 132 6.83 13.43 4.73
CA SER A 132 7.31 12.62 3.62
C SER A 132 7.99 11.35 4.12
N ALA A 133 7.76 10.27 3.39
CA ALA A 133 8.37 8.98 3.63
C ALA A 133 8.94 8.44 2.33
N PHE A 134 10.10 7.83 2.42
CA PHE A 134 10.74 7.13 1.31
C PHE A 134 11.37 5.86 1.83
N TRP A 135 11.32 4.81 1.05
CA TRP A 135 12.16 3.65 1.27
C TRP A 135 12.66 3.08 -0.07
N SER A 136 13.85 2.50 -0.05
CA SER A 136 14.44 1.83 -1.21
C SER A 136 15.22 0.60 -0.78
N TYR A 137 15.16 -0.44 -1.62
CA TYR A 137 16.09 -1.56 -1.53
C TYR A 137 17.42 -1.13 -2.14
N GLU A 138 18.49 -1.29 -1.36
CA GLU A 138 19.86 -0.97 -1.73
C GLU A 138 20.77 -2.18 -1.46
N GLU A 139 22.05 -2.09 -1.83
CA GLU A 139 22.99 -3.18 -1.56
C GLU A 139 23.09 -3.44 -0.04
N GLY A 140 22.76 -4.66 0.36
CA GLY A 140 22.83 -5.11 1.75
C GLY A 140 21.63 -4.76 2.63
N GLY A 141 20.63 -4.02 2.15
CA GLY A 141 19.51 -3.68 3.02
C GLY A 141 18.43 -2.80 2.43
N ILE A 142 17.71 -2.15 3.33
CA ILE A 142 16.65 -1.22 3.00
C ILE A 142 16.93 0.12 3.70
N ARG A 143 17.00 1.16 2.91
CA ARG A 143 17.07 2.55 3.38
C ARG A 143 15.68 3.10 3.56
N TYR A 144 15.50 3.90 4.63
CA TYR A 144 14.27 4.62 4.94
C TYR A 144 14.58 6.08 5.26
N ASP A 145 13.91 7.00 4.59
CA ASP A 145 13.96 8.42 4.92
C ASP A 145 12.57 8.88 5.39
N LEU A 146 12.54 9.64 6.46
CA LEU A 146 11.34 10.24 7.01
C LEU A 146 11.56 11.73 7.27
N GLU A 147 10.63 12.56 6.81
CA GLU A 147 10.49 13.94 7.26
C GLU A 147 9.13 14.09 7.96
N THR A 148 9.15 14.58 9.21
CA THR A 148 7.95 14.74 10.02
C THR A 148 7.93 16.07 10.77
N PRO A 149 6.83 16.84 10.71
CA PRO A 149 6.63 18.06 11.47
C PRO A 149 6.11 17.80 12.90
N VAL A 150 5.83 16.55 13.24
CA VAL A 150 5.27 16.11 14.53
C VAL A 150 6.12 15.01 15.15
N PRO A 151 5.97 14.72 16.46
CA PRO A 151 6.59 13.53 17.05
C PRO A 151 6.16 12.26 16.32
N ALA A 152 7.09 11.30 16.19
CA ALA A 152 6.82 10.04 15.53
C ALA A 152 7.32 8.83 16.32
N LEU A 153 6.56 7.74 16.25
CA LEU A 153 6.98 6.41 16.66
C LEU A 153 7.45 5.64 15.43
N ILE A 154 8.73 5.33 15.38
CA ILE A 154 9.35 4.57 14.30
C ILE A 154 9.33 3.08 14.65
N ARG A 155 8.88 2.24 13.72
CA ARG A 155 8.86 0.77 13.85
C ARG A 155 9.54 0.15 12.64
N LEU A 156 10.81 -0.22 12.77
CA LEU A 156 11.64 -0.78 11.71
C LEU A 156 12.46 -1.96 12.24
N GLY A 157 12.55 -3.04 11.46
CA GLY A 157 13.39 -4.18 11.80
C GLY A 157 13.07 -4.86 13.13
N GLY A 158 11.85 -4.70 13.66
CA GLY A 158 11.45 -5.20 14.99
C GLY A 158 11.78 -4.27 16.14
N GLU A 159 12.42 -3.13 15.89
CA GLU A 159 12.71 -2.10 16.89
C GLU A 159 11.67 -0.99 16.89
N GLU A 160 11.48 -0.38 18.06
CA GLU A 160 10.67 0.82 18.24
C GLU A 160 11.52 1.98 18.77
N ARG A 161 11.34 3.16 18.16
CA ARG A 161 12.04 4.38 18.56
C ARG A 161 11.12 5.59 18.44
N ARG A 162 11.05 6.44 19.47
CA ARG A 162 10.40 7.75 19.37
C ARG A 162 11.39 8.80 18.89
N VAL A 163 10.92 9.69 18.01
CA VAL A 163 11.68 10.82 17.48
C VAL A 163 10.86 12.10 17.58
N THR A 164 11.57 13.24 17.69
CA THR A 164 10.99 14.59 17.62
C THR A 164 10.73 14.99 16.17
N PRO A 165 10.05 16.13 15.90
CA PRO A 165 10.00 16.68 14.54
C PRO A 165 11.39 16.83 13.92
N GLY A 166 11.53 16.44 12.64
CA GLY A 166 12.81 16.49 11.94
C GLY A 166 12.88 15.60 10.70
N ARG A 167 14.12 15.44 10.20
CA ARG A 167 14.47 14.55 9.09
C ARG A 167 15.35 13.43 9.62
N TYR A 168 15.05 12.21 9.19
CA TYR A 168 15.71 11.01 9.66
C TYR A 168 15.99 10.06 8.51
N THR A 169 17.15 9.39 8.58
CA THR A 169 17.49 8.25 7.74
C THR A 169 17.72 7.04 8.62
N PHE A 170 17.10 5.93 8.29
CA PHE A 170 17.27 4.65 8.96
C PHE A 170 17.73 3.60 7.95
N TRP A 171 18.29 2.53 8.46
CA TRP A 171 18.73 1.39 7.69
C TRP A 171 18.35 0.11 8.41
N THR A 172 17.87 -0.88 7.66
CA THR A 172 17.70 -2.25 8.16
C THR A 172 18.35 -3.22 7.21
N GLU A 173 18.91 -4.32 7.74
CA GLU A 173 19.36 -5.41 6.90
C GLU A 173 18.18 -6.00 6.14
N ASP A 174 18.42 -6.42 4.90
CA ASP A 174 17.45 -7.17 4.13
C ASP A 174 17.37 -8.59 4.70
N GLY A 175 16.33 -8.84 5.51
CA GLY A 175 16.09 -10.15 6.14
C GLY A 175 15.71 -11.27 5.17
N ARG A 176 15.80 -11.05 3.86
CA ARG A 176 15.67 -12.11 2.86
C ARG A 176 16.91 -12.99 2.95
N LYS A 177 16.81 -14.10 3.68
CA LYS A 177 17.76 -15.21 3.47
C LYS A 177 17.51 -15.71 2.05
N ASP A 178 18.56 -15.78 1.26
CA ASP A 178 18.56 -16.42 -0.06
C ASP A 178 17.77 -17.73 0.04
N ARG A 179 16.66 -17.81 -0.69
CA ARG A 179 15.87 -19.01 -0.84
C ARG A 179 16.05 -19.55 -2.25
#